data_fdfaf1f9b5760c13982f60bfa67fdd6b
#
_entry.id   fdfaf1f9b5760c13982f60bfa67fdd6b
#
_cell.length_a   1.000
_cell.length_b   1.000
_cell.length_c   1.000
_cell.angle_alpha   90.00
_cell.angle_beta   90.00
_cell.angle_gamma   90.00
#
_symmetry.space_group_name_H-M   'P 1'
#
loop_
_entity.id
_entity.type
_entity.pdbx_description
1 polymer ?
#
loop_
_entity_poly.entity_id
_entity_poly.type
_entity_poly.pdbx_seq_one_letter_code
_entity_poly.pdbx_strand_id
1 'polypeptide(L)'
;VRLLYNHPSIVTWVIFNEGWGQFQTKKMTDIVRAEDPYRLTDSASGWFDQGCGDIRSIHDYFFPLHVTPEKRVTALTEFGGYSLQIPKHSMYEKKVYGYKKFKRKRELTAGYEKLIQKLIIPNISRGLSATVYTHLSEIEEEVNGIISYDRKIVKMDEKTVKKLNEKLHF
;
A
#
# COMPACT_ATOMS: atom_id res chain seq x y z
N VAL A 1 17.36 -11.08 -0.91
CA VAL A 1 18.02 -10.26 0.12
C VAL A 1 19.43 -9.90 -0.31
N ARG A 2 20.33 -10.85 -0.47
CA ARG A 2 21.77 -10.61 -0.74
C ARG A 2 22.03 -9.67 -1.92
N LEU A 3 21.32 -9.84 -3.05
CA LEU A 3 21.49 -9.02 -4.24
C LEU A 3 21.19 -7.54 -3.98
N LEU A 4 20.20 -7.25 -3.14
CA LEU A 4 19.70 -5.91 -2.88
C LEU A 4 20.15 -5.33 -1.53
N TYR A 5 21.02 -6.04 -0.82
CA TYR A 5 21.45 -5.67 0.55
C TYR A 5 22.04 -4.25 0.64
N ASN A 6 22.80 -3.86 -0.36
CA ASN A 6 23.49 -2.56 -0.40
C ASN A 6 22.59 -1.37 -0.82
N HIS A 7 21.28 -1.58 -0.96
CA HIS A 7 20.35 -0.50 -1.27
C HIS A 7 19.77 0.11 0.02
N PRO A 8 20.20 1.31 0.45
CA PRO A 8 19.76 1.91 1.71
C PRO A 8 18.29 2.34 1.71
N SER A 9 17.67 2.48 0.54
CA SER A 9 16.25 2.78 0.39
C SER A 9 15.33 1.62 0.76
N ILE A 10 15.85 0.39 0.83
CA ILE A 10 15.08 -0.76 1.30
C ILE A 10 15.10 -0.73 2.83
N VAL A 11 13.92 -0.63 3.44
CA VAL A 11 13.74 -0.58 4.88
C VAL A 11 13.02 -1.81 5.44
N THR A 12 12.36 -2.57 4.58
CA THR A 12 11.56 -3.74 4.97
C THR A 12 11.64 -4.81 3.89
N TRP A 13 11.72 -6.07 4.31
CA TRP A 13 11.59 -7.25 3.46
C TRP A 13 10.19 -7.82 3.58
N VAL A 14 9.44 -7.82 2.49
CA VAL A 14 8.12 -8.47 2.38
C VAL A 14 8.33 -9.86 1.81
N ILE A 15 7.89 -10.90 2.55
CA ILE A 15 8.22 -12.28 2.22
C ILE A 15 7.11 -12.93 1.40
N PHE A 16 5.87 -12.81 1.85
CA PHE A 16 4.69 -13.29 1.13
C PHE A 16 3.66 -12.18 0.99
N ASN A 17 2.92 -12.20 -0.11
CA ASN A 17 1.82 -11.28 -0.38
C ASN A 17 0.50 -12.03 -0.49
N GLU A 18 -0.49 -11.65 0.31
CA GLU A 18 -1.88 -12.10 0.23
C GLU A 18 -2.08 -13.63 0.23
N GLY A 19 -1.14 -14.35 0.84
CA GLY A 19 -1.17 -15.82 0.88
C GLY A 19 -0.70 -16.51 -0.40
N TRP A 20 -0.36 -15.77 -1.46
CA TRP A 20 0.13 -16.37 -2.71
C TRP A 20 1.47 -17.08 -2.50
N GLY A 21 1.46 -18.41 -2.73
CA GLY A 21 2.63 -19.25 -2.53
C GLY A 21 3.15 -19.31 -1.08
N GLN A 22 2.36 -18.88 -0.10
CA GLN A 22 2.76 -18.87 1.31
C GLN A 22 2.95 -20.28 1.85
N PHE A 23 4.13 -20.53 2.44
CA PHE A 23 4.47 -21.80 3.08
C PHE A 23 5.51 -21.59 4.18
N GLN A 24 5.44 -22.39 5.24
CA GLN A 24 6.40 -22.36 6.35
C GLN A 24 6.81 -20.93 6.76
N THR A 25 5.85 -20.05 6.90
CA THR A 25 6.05 -18.59 7.01
C THR A 25 7.11 -18.20 8.04
N LYS A 26 7.01 -18.77 9.26
CA LYS A 26 8.01 -18.50 10.31
C LYS A 26 9.43 -18.88 9.87
N LYS A 27 9.62 -20.07 9.30
CA LYS A 27 10.94 -20.53 8.83
C LYS A 27 11.50 -19.62 7.73
N MET A 28 10.66 -19.19 6.79
CA MET A 28 11.10 -18.26 5.72
C MET A 28 11.45 -16.88 6.30
N THR A 29 10.71 -16.41 7.28
CA THR A 29 11.02 -15.17 8.01
C THR A 29 12.37 -15.29 8.74
N ASP A 30 12.62 -16.39 9.43
CA ASP A 30 13.88 -16.62 10.15
C ASP A 30 15.07 -16.66 9.18
N ILE A 31 14.92 -17.25 7.98
CA ILE A 31 15.94 -17.25 6.92
C ILE A 31 16.24 -15.82 6.45
N VAL A 32 15.20 -15.03 6.17
CA VAL A 32 15.37 -13.64 5.72
C VAL A 32 16.07 -12.80 6.81
N ARG A 33 15.67 -12.96 8.07
CA ARG A 33 16.32 -12.29 9.20
C ARG A 33 17.78 -12.71 9.42
N ALA A 34 18.12 -13.96 9.14
CA ALA A 34 19.51 -14.41 9.20
C ALA A 34 20.38 -13.77 8.11
N GLU A 35 19.80 -13.49 6.93
CA GLU A 35 20.49 -12.80 5.83
C GLU A 35 20.60 -11.28 6.07
N ASP A 36 19.58 -10.68 6.73
CA ASP A 36 19.56 -9.25 7.07
C ASP A 36 18.91 -9.03 8.46
N PRO A 37 19.72 -8.99 9.52
CA PRO A 37 19.20 -8.79 10.87
C PRO A 37 18.83 -7.33 11.21
N TYR A 38 19.06 -6.40 10.31
CA TYR A 38 18.92 -4.97 10.59
C TYR A 38 17.61 -4.38 10.05
N ARG A 39 17.09 -4.94 8.95
CA ARG A 39 15.84 -4.45 8.33
C ARG A 39 14.62 -5.16 8.88
N LEU A 40 13.50 -4.45 8.86
CA LEU A 40 12.21 -5.02 9.28
C LEU A 40 11.75 -6.13 8.34
N THR A 41 10.94 -7.04 8.86
CA THR A 41 10.31 -8.10 8.09
C THR A 41 8.79 -8.01 8.18
N ASP A 42 8.14 -8.02 7.01
CA ASP A 42 6.72 -8.28 6.83
C ASP A 42 6.56 -9.71 6.30
N SER A 43 6.13 -10.60 7.16
CA SER A 43 6.12 -12.04 6.87
C SER A 43 5.00 -12.45 5.93
N ALA A 44 3.84 -11.79 6.02
CA ALA A 44 2.65 -12.06 5.23
C ALA A 44 1.88 -10.76 5.05
N SER A 45 2.18 -10.07 3.95
CA SER A 45 1.56 -8.78 3.65
C SER A 45 0.07 -8.96 3.37
N GLY A 46 -0.75 -8.24 4.12
CA GLY A 46 -2.20 -8.14 3.99
C GLY A 46 -2.99 -9.23 4.69
N TRP A 47 -2.90 -10.47 4.23
CA TRP A 47 -3.75 -11.56 4.70
C TRP A 47 -2.93 -12.75 5.20
N PHE A 48 -3.60 -13.67 5.92
CA PHE A 48 -3.01 -14.91 6.42
C PHE A 48 -1.79 -14.71 7.33
N ASP A 49 -1.84 -13.67 8.16
CA ASP A 49 -0.82 -13.41 9.18
C ASP A 49 -0.60 -14.64 10.08
N GLN A 50 0.65 -15.03 10.26
CA GLN A 50 1.07 -16.16 11.08
C GLN A 50 1.69 -15.74 12.42
N GLY A 51 1.51 -14.48 12.81
CA GLY A 51 2.02 -13.96 14.08
C GLY A 51 3.54 -13.83 14.16
N CYS A 52 4.24 -13.81 13.02
CA CYS A 52 5.69 -13.63 12.94
C CYS A 52 6.04 -12.39 12.10
N GLY A 53 7.34 -12.01 12.11
CA GLY A 53 7.78 -10.74 11.52
C GLY A 53 7.64 -9.57 12.49
N ASP A 54 8.05 -8.40 12.04
CA ASP A 54 8.03 -7.16 12.83
C ASP A 54 6.75 -6.35 12.56
N ILE A 55 6.14 -6.57 11.40
CA ILE A 55 4.98 -5.84 10.93
C ILE A 55 3.77 -6.77 10.91
N ARG A 56 2.66 -6.28 11.48
CA ARG A 56 1.32 -6.77 11.19
C ARG A 56 0.76 -5.98 10.03
N SER A 57 0.75 -6.59 8.88
CA SER A 57 0.31 -5.99 7.63
C SER A 57 -1.18 -6.19 7.39
N ILE A 58 -1.85 -5.16 6.88
CA ILE A 58 -3.28 -5.19 6.54
C ILE A 58 -3.42 -4.71 5.09
N HIS A 59 -4.26 -5.41 4.30
CA HIS A 59 -4.77 -4.92 3.03
C HIS A 59 -6.27 -4.68 3.17
N ASP A 60 -6.72 -3.46 2.92
CA ASP A 60 -8.13 -3.09 3.03
C ASP A 60 -8.56 -2.15 1.91
N TYR A 61 -9.40 -2.65 1.02
CA TYR A 61 -9.96 -1.89 -0.09
C TYR A 61 -11.46 -1.59 0.07
N PHE A 62 -12.16 -2.30 0.96
CA PHE A 62 -13.62 -2.32 0.99
C PHE A 62 -14.25 -2.07 2.36
N PHE A 63 -13.57 -2.41 3.44
CA PHE A 63 -14.16 -2.49 4.78
C PHE A 63 -13.70 -1.35 5.69
N PRO A 64 -14.45 -1.07 6.75
CA PRO A 64 -13.94 -0.21 7.81
C PRO A 64 -12.66 -0.81 8.41
N LEU A 65 -11.58 -0.05 8.37
CA LEU A 65 -10.31 -0.48 8.96
C LEU A 65 -10.46 -0.60 10.48
N HIS A 66 -10.15 -1.77 11.01
CA HIS A 66 -10.08 -2.02 12.44
C HIS A 66 -8.63 -2.24 12.87
N VAL A 67 -8.07 -1.25 13.53
CA VAL A 67 -6.72 -1.32 14.11
C VAL A 67 -6.86 -1.62 15.61
N THR A 68 -6.19 -2.69 16.03
CA THR A 68 -6.04 -3.04 17.45
C THR A 68 -4.56 -3.03 17.79
N PRO A 69 -4.15 -2.32 18.85
CA PRO A 69 -2.76 -2.32 19.28
C PRO A 69 -2.26 -3.73 19.58
N GLU A 70 -1.06 -4.04 19.12
CA GLU A 70 -0.33 -5.26 19.46
C GLU A 70 1.17 -4.97 19.62
N LYS A 71 1.99 -5.99 19.83
CA LYS A 71 3.45 -5.82 20.00
C LYS A 71 4.18 -5.43 18.70
N ARG A 72 3.64 -5.87 17.57
CA ARG A 72 4.21 -5.56 16.25
C ARG A 72 3.68 -4.23 15.74
N VAL A 73 4.42 -3.62 14.84
CA VAL A 73 3.97 -2.43 14.10
C VAL A 73 2.77 -2.80 13.24
N THR A 74 1.64 -2.11 13.39
CA THR A 74 0.49 -2.29 12.50
C THR A 74 0.60 -1.33 11.32
N ALA A 75 0.64 -1.88 10.11
CA ALA A 75 0.73 -1.13 8.86
C ALA A 75 -0.41 -1.51 7.90
N LEU A 76 -1.03 -0.50 7.29
CA LEU A 76 -1.97 -0.68 6.19
C LEU A 76 -1.17 -0.64 4.88
N THR A 77 -0.67 -1.79 4.47
CA THR A 77 0.32 -1.92 3.40
C THR A 77 -0.28 -1.90 2.00
N GLU A 78 -1.59 -2.04 1.89
CA GLU A 78 -2.33 -1.73 0.67
C GLU A 78 -3.73 -1.19 1.01
N PHE A 79 -4.11 -0.09 0.37
CA PHE A 79 -5.45 0.48 0.50
C PHE A 79 -5.79 1.40 -0.66
N GLY A 80 -7.05 1.72 -0.80
CA GLY A 80 -7.56 2.67 -1.78
C GLY A 80 -7.81 2.03 -3.14
N GLY A 81 -6.80 1.88 -3.97
CA GLY A 81 -6.93 1.30 -5.31
C GLY A 81 -7.93 2.05 -6.20
N TYR A 82 -8.17 3.34 -5.92
CA TYR A 82 -9.15 4.16 -6.62
C TYR A 82 -8.70 4.46 -8.04
N SER A 83 -9.54 4.16 -9.02
CA SER A 83 -9.20 4.18 -10.43
C SER A 83 -9.80 5.35 -11.20
N LEU A 84 -8.98 5.90 -12.08
CA LEU A 84 -9.37 6.86 -13.10
C LEU A 84 -8.55 6.55 -14.37
N GLN A 85 -9.19 6.06 -15.40
CA GLN A 85 -8.53 5.86 -16.69
C GLN A 85 -8.33 7.20 -17.40
N ILE A 86 -7.13 7.41 -17.91
CA ILE A 86 -6.80 8.56 -18.77
C ILE A 86 -6.59 8.06 -20.19
N PRO A 87 -7.49 8.35 -21.15
CA PRO A 87 -7.38 7.89 -22.53
C PRO A 87 -6.00 8.25 -23.13
N LYS A 88 -5.41 7.31 -23.86
CA LYS A 88 -4.08 7.39 -24.50
C LYS A 88 -2.89 7.44 -23.51
N HIS A 89 -3.13 7.27 -22.21
CA HIS A 89 -2.09 7.28 -21.17
C HIS A 89 -2.09 6.02 -20.31
N SER A 90 -2.99 5.07 -20.59
CA SER A 90 -3.04 3.74 -19.98
C SER A 90 -2.43 2.69 -20.94
N MET A 91 -1.89 1.61 -20.40
CA MET A 91 -1.34 0.53 -21.23
C MET A 91 -2.41 -0.14 -22.08
N TYR A 92 -3.58 -0.38 -21.52
CA TYR A 92 -4.74 -0.93 -22.19
C TYR A 92 -5.93 0.03 -22.18
N GLU A 93 -6.56 0.22 -23.35
CA GLU A 93 -7.71 1.12 -23.46
C GLU A 93 -9.04 0.45 -23.11
N LYS A 94 -9.16 -0.87 -23.34
CA LYS A 94 -10.41 -1.60 -23.19
C LYS A 94 -10.49 -2.46 -21.92
N LYS A 95 -9.37 -3.04 -21.52
CA LYS A 95 -9.28 -3.89 -20.34
C LYS A 95 -8.65 -3.10 -19.21
N VAL A 96 -9.47 -2.62 -18.27
CA VAL A 96 -9.00 -1.82 -17.14
C VAL A 96 -9.52 -2.37 -15.83
N TYR A 97 -8.65 -2.40 -14.84
CA TYR A 97 -8.93 -2.83 -13.48
C TYR A 97 -8.68 -1.69 -12.48
N GLY A 98 -9.33 -1.80 -11.34
CA GLY A 98 -9.20 -0.93 -10.19
C GLY A 98 -10.49 -0.95 -9.39
N TYR A 99 -10.40 -0.64 -8.10
CA TYR A 99 -11.53 -0.80 -7.19
C TYR A 99 -12.60 0.26 -7.45
N LYS A 100 -12.61 1.37 -6.75
CA LYS A 100 -13.61 2.40 -6.96
C LYS A 100 -13.27 3.24 -8.19
N LYS A 101 -14.19 3.29 -9.17
CA LYS A 101 -13.98 3.99 -10.44
C LYS A 101 -14.48 5.43 -10.38
N PHE A 102 -13.65 6.36 -10.83
CA PHE A 102 -13.98 7.77 -10.99
C PHE A 102 -13.89 8.18 -12.46
N LYS A 103 -14.58 9.27 -12.81
CA LYS A 103 -14.59 9.80 -14.18
C LYS A 103 -13.76 11.07 -14.34
N ARG A 104 -13.44 11.74 -13.26
CA ARG A 104 -12.76 13.05 -13.27
C ARG A 104 -11.70 13.13 -12.18
N LYS A 105 -10.60 13.82 -12.47
CA LYS A 105 -9.51 14.11 -11.52
C LYS A 105 -10.02 14.69 -10.19
N ARG A 106 -10.97 15.65 -10.26
CA ARG A 106 -11.57 16.26 -9.06
C ARG A 106 -12.29 15.23 -8.18
N GLU A 107 -13.01 14.31 -8.79
CA GLU A 107 -13.77 13.27 -8.05
C GLU A 107 -12.82 12.26 -7.40
N LEU A 108 -11.75 11.86 -8.11
CA LEU A 108 -10.72 10.99 -7.58
C LEU A 108 -10.01 11.66 -6.39
N THR A 109 -9.63 12.94 -6.52
CA THR A 109 -9.00 13.71 -5.44
C THR A 109 -9.91 13.81 -4.21
N ALA A 110 -11.18 14.12 -4.40
CA ALA A 110 -12.16 14.17 -3.29
C ALA A 110 -12.39 12.79 -2.66
N GLY A 111 -12.34 11.72 -3.47
CA GLY A 111 -12.36 10.34 -2.97
C GLY A 111 -11.16 10.03 -2.08
N TYR A 112 -9.96 10.38 -2.52
CA TYR A 112 -8.73 10.22 -1.75
C TYR A 112 -8.78 11.02 -0.44
N GLU A 113 -9.19 12.28 -0.49
CA GLU A 113 -9.36 13.13 0.70
C GLU A 113 -10.27 12.47 1.73
N LYS A 114 -11.45 11.99 1.30
CA LYS A 114 -12.39 11.28 2.16
C LYS A 114 -11.78 10.02 2.77
N LEU A 115 -10.99 9.28 1.99
CA LEU A 115 -10.31 8.06 2.42
C LEU A 115 -9.31 8.38 3.54
N ILE A 116 -8.43 9.36 3.33
CA ILE A 116 -7.45 9.78 4.34
C ILE A 116 -8.13 10.26 5.62
N GLN A 117 -9.13 11.15 5.50
CA GLN A 117 -9.81 11.74 6.66
C GLN A 117 -10.64 10.73 7.45
N LYS A 118 -11.26 9.75 6.79
CA LYS A 118 -12.21 8.84 7.45
C LYS A 118 -11.62 7.48 7.79
N LEU A 119 -10.60 7.04 7.07
CA LEU A 119 -9.99 5.74 7.28
C LEU A 119 -8.63 5.85 7.98
N ILE A 120 -7.74 6.72 7.51
CA ILE A 120 -6.36 6.74 7.99
C ILE A 120 -6.22 7.53 9.29
N ILE A 121 -6.55 8.82 9.27
CA ILE A 121 -6.36 9.72 10.42
C ILE A 121 -6.97 9.16 11.72
N PRO A 122 -8.22 8.64 11.74
CA PRO A 122 -8.80 8.12 12.99
C PRO A 122 -8.12 6.85 13.52
N ASN A 123 -7.36 6.14 12.69
CA ASN A 123 -6.69 4.91 13.08
C ASN A 123 -5.24 5.12 13.55
N ILE A 124 -4.65 6.30 13.32
CA ILE A 124 -3.31 6.63 13.83
C ILE A 124 -3.30 6.55 15.36
N SER A 125 -4.24 7.19 16.03
CA SER A 125 -4.37 7.14 17.50
C SER A 125 -4.70 5.73 18.05
N ARG A 126 -5.11 4.80 17.18
CA ARG A 126 -5.36 3.40 17.52
C ARG A 126 -4.17 2.48 17.28
N GLY A 127 -3.03 3.03 16.84
CA GLY A 127 -1.80 2.28 16.62
C GLY A 127 -1.47 1.98 15.15
N LEU A 128 -2.17 2.58 14.18
CA LEU A 128 -1.74 2.54 12.78
C LEU A 128 -0.45 3.35 12.64
N SER A 129 0.64 2.70 12.22
CA SER A 129 1.98 3.27 12.23
C SER A 129 2.56 3.50 10.83
N ALA A 130 1.96 2.97 9.79
CA ALA A 130 2.36 3.19 8.40
C ALA A 130 1.22 2.89 7.44
N THR A 131 1.27 3.52 6.25
CA THR A 131 0.32 3.23 5.17
C THR A 131 1.00 3.27 3.80
N VAL A 132 0.55 2.42 2.87
CA VAL A 132 0.97 2.43 1.46
C VAL A 132 -0.27 2.45 0.58
N TYR A 133 -0.46 3.56 -0.15
CA TYR A 133 -1.58 3.68 -1.09
C TYR A 133 -1.31 2.88 -2.37
N THR A 134 -2.28 2.13 -2.83
CA THR A 134 -2.23 1.32 -4.04
C THR A 134 -2.81 2.08 -5.23
N HIS A 135 -1.96 2.59 -6.18
CA HIS A 135 -0.49 2.62 -6.09
C HIS A 135 0.07 3.91 -6.69
N LEU A 136 1.38 4.05 -6.72
CA LEU A 136 2.01 5.27 -7.23
C LEU A 136 1.74 5.46 -8.72
N SER A 137 1.97 4.44 -9.54
CA SER A 137 1.80 4.50 -10.98
C SER A 137 1.08 3.28 -11.53
N GLU A 138 0.30 3.48 -12.60
CA GLU A 138 -0.39 2.40 -13.28
C GLU A 138 0.56 1.30 -13.76
N ILE A 139 0.07 0.07 -13.74
CA ILE A 139 0.76 -1.12 -14.24
C ILE A 139 -0.24 -2.02 -14.97
N GLU A 140 0.13 -2.46 -16.18
CA GLU A 140 -0.71 -3.32 -17.01
C GLU A 140 -2.15 -2.80 -17.16
N GLU A 141 -3.16 -3.57 -16.79
CA GLU A 141 -4.57 -3.17 -16.80
C GLU A 141 -5.02 -2.35 -15.59
N GLU A 142 -4.18 -2.22 -14.57
CA GLU A 142 -4.53 -1.49 -13.36
C GLU A 142 -4.38 0.02 -13.54
N VAL A 143 -5.52 0.71 -13.54
CA VAL A 143 -5.62 2.16 -13.71
C VAL A 143 -5.88 2.89 -12.38
N ASN A 144 -5.42 2.34 -11.29
CA ASN A 144 -5.51 2.88 -9.94
C ASN A 144 -4.23 3.59 -9.45
N GLY A 145 -3.24 3.75 -10.32
CA GLY A 145 -2.09 4.58 -10.03
C GLY A 145 -2.45 6.07 -9.84
N ILE A 146 -1.72 6.78 -8.98
CA ILE A 146 -1.80 8.24 -8.87
C ILE A 146 -1.26 8.90 -10.13
N ILE A 147 -0.31 8.23 -10.79
CA ILE A 147 0.32 8.66 -12.04
C ILE A 147 -0.08 7.68 -13.16
N SER A 148 -0.32 8.20 -14.36
CA SER A 148 -0.64 7.38 -15.54
C SER A 148 0.48 6.39 -15.90
N TYR A 149 0.14 5.36 -16.71
CA TYR A 149 1.09 4.32 -17.12
C TYR A 149 2.37 4.90 -17.75
N ASP A 150 2.24 5.87 -18.63
CA ASP A 150 3.35 6.54 -19.31
C ASP A 150 4.06 7.62 -18.46
N ARG A 151 3.66 7.78 -17.20
CA ARG A 151 4.21 8.76 -16.23
C ARG A 151 4.00 10.23 -16.58
N LYS A 152 3.14 10.54 -17.54
CA LYS A 152 2.94 11.93 -18.01
C LYS A 152 1.85 12.68 -17.26
N ILE A 153 0.88 11.99 -16.70
CA ILE A 153 -0.30 12.60 -16.07
C ILE A 153 -0.36 12.25 -14.59
N VAL A 154 -0.34 13.26 -13.73
CA VAL A 154 -0.72 13.12 -12.32
C VAL A 154 -2.24 13.22 -12.22
N LYS A 155 -2.88 12.17 -11.73
CA LYS A 155 -4.34 12.00 -11.76
C LYS A 155 -5.07 12.60 -10.57
N MET A 156 -4.36 13.05 -9.55
CA MET A 156 -4.90 13.75 -8.39
C MET A 156 -4.37 15.20 -8.34
N ASP A 157 -5.04 16.06 -7.59
CA ASP A 157 -4.51 17.39 -7.29
C ASP A 157 -3.36 17.30 -6.28
N GLU A 158 -2.17 17.63 -6.74
CA GLU A 158 -0.93 17.46 -5.97
C GLU A 158 -0.92 18.29 -4.68
N LYS A 159 -1.44 19.52 -4.72
CA LYS A 159 -1.49 20.41 -3.55
C LYS A 159 -2.40 19.85 -2.47
N THR A 160 -3.54 19.30 -2.87
CA THR A 160 -4.49 18.65 -1.97
C THR A 160 -3.87 17.41 -1.35
N VAL A 161 -3.25 16.52 -2.15
CA VAL A 161 -2.59 15.29 -1.67
C VAL A 161 -1.49 15.66 -0.69
N LYS A 162 -0.61 16.61 -1.04
CA LYS A 162 0.47 17.07 -0.16
C LYS A 162 -0.07 17.55 1.19
N LYS A 163 -1.06 18.47 1.18
CA LYS A 163 -1.70 19.01 2.40
C LYS A 163 -2.36 17.94 3.27
N LEU A 164 -2.87 16.88 2.67
CA LEU A 164 -3.46 15.76 3.40
C LEU A 164 -2.37 14.90 4.05
N ASN A 165 -1.32 14.57 3.29
CA ASN A 165 -0.24 13.74 3.78
C ASN A 165 0.57 14.42 4.89
N GLU A 166 0.69 15.76 4.86
CA GLU A 166 1.28 16.55 5.95
C GLU A 166 0.53 16.44 7.30
N LYS A 167 -0.69 15.91 7.30
CA LYS A 167 -1.47 15.65 8.54
C LYS A 167 -1.25 14.23 9.09
N LEU A 168 -0.52 13.38 8.37
CA LEU A 168 -0.26 12.01 8.78
C LEU A 168 0.97 11.97 9.67
N HIS A 169 0.75 12.03 10.96
CA HIS A 169 1.78 11.92 12.00
C HIS A 169 1.59 10.57 12.70
N PHE A 170 2.36 9.57 12.24
CA PHE A 170 2.35 8.21 12.77
C PHE A 170 3.22 8.08 14.02
#